data_753f73bf11b945738ac1eb1c2a8b0a88
#
_entry.id   753f73bf11b945738ac1eb1c2a8b0a88
#
_cell.length_a   1.000
_cell.length_b   1.000
_cell.length_c   1.000
_cell.angle_alpha   90.00
_cell.angle_beta   90.00
_cell.angle_gamma   90.00
#
_symmetry.space_group_name_H-M   'P 1'
#
loop_
_entity.id
_entity.type
_entity.pdbx_description
1 polymer ?
#
loop_
_entity_poly.entity_id
_entity_poly.type
_entity_poly.pdbx_seq_one_letter_code
_entity_poly.pdbx_strand_id
1 'polypeptide(L)'
;MERNIAVLASGSGTNAENIIRYFREKGSARVGLVLTNRQNAFVLERAKALGVPCACLGKSDWENGEPVLALLRQYDIDFVVLAGFLARVPENILHAYPDRMVNIHPSLLPKFGGKGMYGDRVHEAVIAAGETESGITIHYTNERYDEGAVVCQVTCPVLPEDTPESLAQRIHKLEYEHYPAVIERLVTSSYL
;
A
#
# COMPACT_ATOMS: atom_id res chain seq x y z
N MET A 1 2.95 -0.91 -24.00
CA MET A 1 3.53 0.26 -23.29
C MET A 1 3.86 -0.15 -21.89
N GLU A 2 4.95 0.33 -21.32
CA GLU A 2 5.32 0.09 -19.92
C GLU A 2 4.30 0.79 -18.99
N ARG A 3 3.79 0.09 -18.00
CA ARG A 3 2.81 0.64 -17.04
C ARG A 3 3.49 1.53 -16.00
N ASN A 4 2.90 2.67 -15.71
CA ASN A 4 3.35 3.57 -14.66
C ASN A 4 2.55 3.38 -13.37
N ILE A 5 3.24 3.17 -12.26
CA ILE A 5 2.66 2.96 -10.95
C ILE A 5 2.91 4.19 -10.07
N ALA A 6 1.87 4.65 -9.35
CA ALA A 6 2.05 5.54 -8.21
C ALA A 6 2.00 4.75 -6.90
N VAL A 7 2.91 5.07 -5.97
CA VAL A 7 2.88 4.50 -4.61
C VAL A 7 2.54 5.58 -3.60
N LEU A 8 1.51 5.33 -2.79
CA LEU A 8 1.04 6.21 -1.73
C LEU A 8 1.49 5.65 -0.37
N ALA A 9 2.17 6.46 0.43
CA ALA A 9 2.66 6.06 1.75
C ALA A 9 2.65 7.24 2.73
N SER A 10 2.34 7.00 4.01
CA SER A 10 2.29 8.03 5.06
C SER A 10 3.47 8.00 6.04
N GLY A 11 4.35 7.03 5.95
CA GLY A 11 5.38 6.75 6.94
C GLY A 11 6.78 6.50 6.38
N SER A 12 7.42 5.44 6.87
CA SER A 12 8.81 5.10 6.55
C SER A 12 9.06 4.80 5.06
N GLY A 13 8.07 4.24 4.37
CA GLY A 13 8.17 3.93 2.93
C GLY A 13 9.03 2.70 2.60
N THR A 14 9.21 1.79 3.53
CA THR A 14 10.00 0.56 3.28
C THR A 14 9.37 -0.31 2.19
N ASN A 15 8.03 -0.46 2.20
CA ASN A 15 7.32 -1.13 1.12
C ASN A 15 7.45 -0.37 -0.22
N ALA A 16 7.35 0.97 -0.19
CA ALA A 16 7.54 1.78 -1.40
C ALA A 16 8.94 1.57 -2.00
N GLU A 17 9.99 1.61 -1.18
CA GLU A 17 11.36 1.31 -1.62
C GLU A 17 11.48 -0.09 -2.22
N ASN A 18 10.92 -1.09 -1.55
CA ASN A 18 10.94 -2.48 -2.01
C ASN A 18 10.26 -2.64 -3.37
N ILE A 19 9.09 -2.01 -3.56
CA ILE A 19 8.34 -2.00 -4.83
C ILE A 19 9.16 -1.32 -5.94
N ILE A 20 9.78 -0.16 -5.66
CA ILE A 20 10.62 0.55 -6.63
C ILE A 20 11.79 -0.33 -7.09
N ARG A 21 12.50 -0.96 -6.15
CA ARG A 21 13.64 -1.85 -6.45
C ARG A 21 13.20 -3.07 -7.26
N TYR A 22 12.09 -3.69 -6.88
CA TYR A 22 11.52 -4.83 -7.57
C TYR A 22 11.25 -4.53 -9.06
N PHE A 23 10.53 -3.46 -9.35
CA PHE A 23 10.18 -3.13 -10.73
C PHE A 23 11.38 -2.64 -11.56
N ARG A 24 12.38 -2.05 -10.94
CA ARG A 24 13.66 -1.75 -11.63
C ARG A 24 14.41 -3.00 -12.06
N GLU A 25 14.40 -4.02 -11.23
CA GLU A 25 15.03 -5.29 -11.55
C GLU A 25 14.24 -6.07 -12.61
N LYS A 26 12.92 -6.10 -12.48
CA LYS A 26 12.04 -6.86 -13.39
C LYS A 26 11.82 -6.17 -14.74
N GLY A 27 11.72 -4.86 -14.79
CA GLY A 27 11.43 -4.12 -16.02
C GLY A 27 10.02 -4.32 -16.58
N SER A 28 9.11 -4.90 -15.80
CA SER A 28 7.73 -5.18 -16.23
C SER A 28 6.78 -3.99 -16.09
N ALA A 29 7.13 -3.04 -15.22
CA ALA A 29 6.46 -1.76 -15.01
C ALA A 29 7.43 -0.79 -14.35
N ARG A 30 7.00 0.47 -14.16
CA ARG A 30 7.81 1.50 -13.52
C ARG A 30 7.04 2.20 -12.40
N VAL A 31 7.68 2.42 -11.26
CA VAL A 31 7.18 3.38 -10.27
C VAL A 31 7.54 4.78 -10.74
N GLY A 32 6.55 5.50 -11.25
CA GLY A 32 6.72 6.84 -11.81
C GLY A 32 6.51 7.96 -10.81
N LEU A 33 5.84 7.69 -9.67
CA LEU A 33 5.48 8.70 -8.69
C LEU A 33 5.33 8.10 -7.28
N VAL A 34 5.79 8.84 -6.28
CA VAL A 34 5.49 8.56 -4.86
C VAL A 34 4.77 9.74 -4.25
N LEU A 35 3.63 9.51 -3.61
CA LEU A 35 2.84 10.54 -2.95
C LEU A 35 2.71 10.26 -1.45
N THR A 36 2.71 11.32 -0.66
CA THR A 36 2.45 11.25 0.78
C THR A 36 1.52 12.39 1.22
N ASN A 37 0.82 12.16 2.33
CA ASN A 37 0.01 13.17 3.01
C ASN A 37 0.73 13.80 4.22
N ARG A 38 2.01 13.46 4.45
CA ARG A 38 2.79 13.92 5.61
C ARG A 38 4.14 14.48 5.18
N GLN A 39 4.42 15.74 5.53
CA GLN A 39 5.65 16.43 5.16
C GLN A 39 6.92 15.72 5.68
N ASN A 40 6.83 15.12 6.86
CA ASN A 40 7.96 14.43 7.51
C ASN A 40 8.00 12.93 7.22
N ALA A 41 7.25 12.45 6.24
CA ALA A 41 7.28 11.04 5.87
C ALA A 41 8.62 10.66 5.23
N PHE A 42 9.32 9.71 5.81
CA PHE A 42 10.65 9.28 5.34
C PHE A 42 10.61 8.66 3.93
N VAL A 43 9.43 8.27 3.46
CA VAL A 43 9.23 7.80 2.08
C VAL A 43 9.72 8.81 1.04
N LEU A 44 9.65 10.12 1.33
CA LEU A 44 10.16 11.16 0.44
C LEU A 44 11.67 11.07 0.25
N GLU A 45 12.42 10.84 1.33
CA GLU A 45 13.88 10.66 1.26
C GLU A 45 14.26 9.40 0.51
N ARG A 46 13.52 8.29 0.71
CA ARG A 46 13.72 7.06 -0.05
C ARG A 46 13.46 7.24 -1.54
N ALA A 47 12.35 7.89 -1.90
CA ALA A 47 12.01 8.17 -3.29
C ALA A 47 13.08 9.03 -3.98
N LYS A 48 13.52 10.12 -3.33
CA LYS A 48 14.61 10.99 -3.84
C LYS A 48 15.91 10.21 -4.01
N ALA A 49 16.33 9.44 -3.02
CA ALA A 49 17.55 8.62 -3.09
C ALA A 49 17.50 7.60 -4.25
N LEU A 50 16.31 7.14 -4.58
CA LEU A 50 16.06 6.26 -5.72
C LEU A 50 15.75 7.03 -7.00
N GLY A 51 15.80 8.36 -7.05
CA GLY A 51 15.51 9.15 -8.24
C GLY A 51 14.09 8.99 -8.79
N VAL A 52 13.11 8.72 -7.90
CA VAL A 52 11.69 8.66 -8.24
C VAL A 52 11.04 9.99 -7.90
N PRO A 53 10.28 10.61 -8.82
CA PRO A 53 9.49 11.79 -8.53
C PRO A 53 8.60 11.58 -7.31
N CYS A 54 8.56 12.55 -6.41
CA CYS A 54 7.74 12.45 -5.21
C CYS A 54 7.17 13.80 -4.81
N ALA A 55 5.99 13.79 -4.18
CA ALA A 55 5.34 14.98 -3.66
C ALA A 55 4.60 14.72 -2.36
N CYS A 56 4.53 15.75 -1.52
CA CYS A 56 3.65 15.80 -0.36
C CYS A 56 2.49 16.72 -0.66
N LEU A 57 1.27 16.22 -0.47
CA LEU A 57 0.04 17.01 -0.58
C LEU A 57 -0.61 17.17 0.78
N GLY A 58 -1.14 18.37 1.04
CA GLY A 58 -1.77 18.72 2.29
C GLY A 58 -3.15 18.08 2.46
N LYS A 59 -3.71 18.23 3.67
CA LYS A 59 -5.03 17.69 4.00
C LYS A 59 -6.12 18.17 3.03
N SER A 60 -6.14 19.46 2.70
CA SER A 60 -7.11 20.05 1.77
C SER A 60 -7.01 19.47 0.36
N ASP A 61 -5.80 19.14 -0.10
CA ASP A 61 -5.58 18.56 -1.42
C ASP A 61 -6.13 17.13 -1.49
N TRP A 62 -5.95 16.36 -0.40
CA TRP A 62 -6.51 15.02 -0.28
C TRP A 62 -8.03 15.04 -0.09
N GLU A 63 -8.60 16.03 0.61
CA GLU A 63 -10.06 16.17 0.74
C GLU A 63 -10.72 16.56 -0.58
N ASN A 64 -10.06 17.39 -1.39
CA ASN A 64 -10.52 17.79 -2.72
C ASN A 64 -10.29 16.68 -3.76
N GLY A 65 -9.13 16.04 -3.75
CA GLY A 65 -8.70 14.99 -4.68
C GLY A 65 -8.19 15.51 -6.02
N GLU A 66 -8.64 16.65 -6.56
CA GLU A 66 -8.20 17.16 -7.87
C GLU A 66 -6.70 17.46 -7.95
N PRO A 67 -6.03 18.05 -6.93
CA PRO A 67 -4.58 18.21 -6.98
C PRO A 67 -3.83 16.88 -7.07
N VAL A 68 -4.34 15.83 -6.41
CA VAL A 68 -3.79 14.48 -6.49
C VAL A 68 -3.99 13.91 -7.90
N LEU A 69 -5.21 13.99 -8.44
CA LEU A 69 -5.52 13.52 -9.80
C LEU A 69 -4.69 14.24 -10.86
N ALA A 70 -4.44 15.55 -10.69
CA ALA A 70 -3.59 16.32 -11.61
C ALA A 70 -2.17 15.75 -11.67
N LEU A 71 -1.58 15.38 -10.51
CA LEU A 71 -0.26 14.73 -10.47
C LEU A 71 -0.30 13.33 -11.07
N LEU A 72 -1.30 12.53 -10.76
CA LEU A 72 -1.43 11.18 -11.34
C LEU A 72 -1.51 11.23 -12.87
N ARG A 73 -2.24 12.20 -13.42
CA ARG A 73 -2.32 12.44 -14.88
C ARG A 73 -1.01 12.95 -15.44
N GLN A 74 -0.35 13.91 -14.77
CA GLN A 74 0.92 14.48 -15.20
C GLN A 74 2.04 13.44 -15.36
N TYR A 75 2.00 12.40 -14.53
CA TYR A 75 2.96 11.30 -14.56
C TYR A 75 2.45 10.06 -15.29
N ASP A 76 1.36 10.19 -16.05
CA ASP A 76 0.74 9.10 -16.82
C ASP A 76 0.55 7.83 -16.00
N ILE A 77 0.01 7.97 -14.77
CA ILE A 77 -0.15 6.84 -13.86
C ILE A 77 -1.31 5.94 -14.31
N ASP A 78 -1.01 4.67 -14.50
CA ASP A 78 -1.96 3.63 -14.87
C ASP A 78 -2.56 2.91 -13.66
N PHE A 79 -1.79 2.75 -12.60
CA PHE A 79 -2.13 1.94 -11.42
C PHE A 79 -1.65 2.60 -10.13
N VAL A 80 -2.44 2.52 -9.08
CA VAL A 80 -2.16 3.12 -7.77
C VAL A 80 -1.99 2.05 -6.70
N VAL A 81 -0.93 2.15 -5.90
CA VAL A 81 -0.59 1.21 -4.84
C VAL A 81 -0.54 1.95 -3.51
N LEU A 82 -1.36 1.52 -2.56
CA LEU A 82 -1.31 2.02 -1.18
C LEU A 82 -0.38 1.11 -0.36
N ALA A 83 0.65 1.71 0.21
CA ALA A 83 1.66 1.02 1.02
C ALA A 83 1.86 1.73 2.37
N GLY A 84 0.95 1.49 3.30
CA GLY A 84 0.91 2.21 4.57
C GLY A 84 0.44 3.65 4.42
N PHE A 85 -0.53 3.89 3.56
CA PHE A 85 -1.17 5.18 3.39
C PHE A 85 -2.36 5.30 4.36
N LEU A 86 -2.31 6.31 5.25
CA LEU A 86 -3.23 6.42 6.39
C LEU A 86 -4.35 7.44 6.20
N ALA A 87 -4.33 8.23 5.12
CA ALA A 87 -5.44 9.12 4.80
C ALA A 87 -6.53 8.37 3.99
N ARG A 88 -7.75 8.87 4.06
CA ARG A 88 -8.81 8.38 3.18
C ARG A 88 -8.53 8.81 1.75
N VAL A 89 -8.66 7.89 0.82
CA VAL A 89 -8.63 8.20 -0.61
C VAL A 89 -9.99 8.80 -1.01
N PRO A 90 -10.04 10.00 -1.62
CA PRO A 90 -11.28 10.62 -2.04
C PRO A 90 -11.99 9.82 -3.14
N GLU A 91 -13.31 9.93 -3.19
CA GLU A 91 -14.15 9.19 -4.14
C GLU A 91 -13.83 9.49 -5.60
N ASN A 92 -13.50 10.75 -5.93
CA ASN A 92 -13.12 11.11 -7.30
C ASN A 92 -11.83 10.41 -7.77
N ILE A 93 -10.90 10.13 -6.85
CA ILE A 93 -9.69 9.35 -7.16
C ILE A 93 -10.06 7.87 -7.34
N LEU A 94 -10.89 7.31 -6.45
CA LEU A 94 -11.37 5.93 -6.58
C LEU A 94 -12.11 5.71 -7.91
N HIS A 95 -12.97 6.65 -8.29
CA HIS A 95 -13.71 6.60 -9.57
C HIS A 95 -12.82 6.77 -10.81
N ALA A 96 -11.70 7.48 -10.69
CA ALA A 96 -10.75 7.63 -11.79
C ALA A 96 -9.88 6.36 -12.01
N TYR A 97 -9.77 5.51 -10.99
CA TYR A 97 -8.95 4.28 -11.01
C TYR A 97 -9.78 3.04 -10.62
N PRO A 98 -10.92 2.75 -11.29
CA PRO A 98 -11.71 1.58 -10.99
C PRO A 98 -10.89 0.32 -11.25
N ASP A 99 -10.84 -0.61 -10.29
CA ASP A 99 -10.06 -1.86 -10.34
C ASP A 99 -8.55 -1.67 -10.63
N ARG A 100 -8.04 -0.45 -10.45
CA ARG A 100 -6.63 -0.08 -10.66
C ARG A 100 -5.99 0.54 -9.42
N MET A 101 -6.52 0.22 -8.25
CA MET A 101 -5.98 0.67 -6.97
C MET A 101 -6.04 -0.46 -5.95
N VAL A 102 -4.89 -0.78 -5.35
CA VAL A 102 -4.77 -1.83 -4.33
C VAL A 102 -4.13 -1.31 -3.07
N ASN A 103 -4.50 -1.94 -1.96
CA ASN A 103 -3.91 -1.73 -0.64
C ASN A 103 -3.40 -3.05 -0.07
N ILE A 104 -2.43 -2.96 0.83
CA ILE A 104 -2.00 -4.07 1.67
C ILE A 104 -2.37 -3.78 3.12
N HIS A 105 -3.03 -4.73 3.77
CA HIS A 105 -3.40 -4.66 5.18
C HIS A 105 -2.70 -5.76 5.96
N PRO A 106 -2.11 -5.47 7.13
CA PRO A 106 -1.26 -6.41 7.86
C PRO A 106 -2.03 -7.40 8.75
N SER A 107 -3.19 -7.85 8.30
CA SER A 107 -3.96 -8.93 8.92
C SER A 107 -4.75 -9.73 7.89
N LEU A 108 -5.39 -10.81 8.33
CA LEU A 108 -6.32 -11.61 7.54
C LEU A 108 -7.72 -11.00 7.60
N LEU A 109 -8.01 -10.05 6.68
CA LEU A 109 -9.32 -9.42 6.60
C LEU A 109 -10.45 -10.45 6.45
N PRO A 110 -11.63 -10.21 7.03
CA PRO A 110 -12.10 -8.97 7.66
C PRO A 110 -11.65 -8.76 9.13
N LYS A 111 -10.94 -9.72 9.73
CA LYS A 111 -10.46 -9.56 11.11
C LYS A 111 -9.43 -8.44 11.19
N PHE A 112 -9.51 -7.64 12.24
CA PHE A 112 -8.57 -6.54 12.53
C PHE A 112 -8.42 -5.53 11.38
N GLY A 113 -9.48 -5.30 10.61
CA GLY A 113 -9.58 -4.27 9.59
C GLY A 113 -10.47 -3.11 10.00
N GLY A 114 -10.57 -2.11 9.12
CA GLY A 114 -11.44 -0.96 9.28
C GLY A 114 -10.80 0.25 9.98
N LYS A 115 -11.64 1.24 10.28
CA LYS A 115 -11.21 2.53 10.82
C LYS A 115 -10.39 2.39 12.11
N GLY A 116 -9.17 2.92 12.11
CA GLY A 116 -8.27 2.92 13.27
C GLY A 116 -7.37 1.69 13.38
N MET A 117 -7.56 0.67 12.54
CA MET A 117 -6.74 -0.54 12.47
C MET A 117 -5.60 -0.37 11.47
N TYR A 118 -4.45 0.08 11.93
CA TYR A 118 -3.24 0.26 11.11
C TYR A 118 -1.97 0.13 11.96
N GLY A 119 -0.87 -0.25 11.30
CA GLY A 119 0.45 -0.38 11.92
C GLY A 119 0.45 -1.31 13.13
N ASP A 120 1.15 -0.93 14.18
CA ASP A 120 1.34 -1.75 15.38
C ASP A 120 0.04 -2.11 16.09
N ARG A 121 -0.99 -1.25 15.99
CA ARG A 121 -2.32 -1.51 16.57
C ARG A 121 -2.94 -2.83 16.08
N VAL A 122 -2.69 -3.19 14.83
CA VAL A 122 -3.18 -4.45 14.26
C VAL A 122 -2.50 -5.63 14.96
N HIS A 123 -1.18 -5.59 15.13
CA HIS A 123 -0.42 -6.66 15.76
C HIS A 123 -0.74 -6.77 17.25
N GLU A 124 -0.90 -5.64 17.95
CA GLU A 124 -1.38 -5.59 19.34
C GLU A 124 -2.75 -6.27 19.47
N ALA A 125 -3.69 -5.96 18.56
CA ALA A 125 -5.03 -6.53 18.58
C ALA A 125 -5.02 -8.03 18.29
N VAL A 126 -4.21 -8.51 17.36
CA VAL A 126 -4.04 -9.93 17.03
C VAL A 126 -3.52 -10.71 18.24
N ILE A 127 -2.46 -10.20 18.90
CA ILE A 127 -1.88 -10.82 20.10
C ILE A 127 -2.91 -10.81 21.24
N ALA A 128 -3.55 -9.67 21.51
CA ALA A 128 -4.55 -9.53 22.58
C ALA A 128 -5.76 -10.44 22.37
N ALA A 129 -6.14 -10.74 21.15
CA ALA A 129 -7.22 -11.67 20.82
C ALA A 129 -6.82 -13.14 20.95
N GLY A 130 -5.54 -13.46 21.20
CA GLY A 130 -5.05 -14.83 21.30
C GLY A 130 -5.14 -15.61 19.99
N GLU A 131 -5.03 -14.92 18.85
CA GLU A 131 -5.03 -15.58 17.54
C GLU A 131 -3.78 -16.45 17.39
N THR A 132 -3.93 -17.60 16.75
CA THR A 132 -2.83 -18.53 16.44
C THR A 132 -2.28 -18.35 15.03
N GLU A 133 -2.96 -17.54 14.23
CA GLU A 133 -2.62 -17.23 12.84
C GLU A 133 -2.87 -15.74 12.55
N SER A 134 -1.99 -15.15 11.78
CA SER A 134 -2.14 -13.82 11.19
C SER A 134 -1.65 -13.86 9.75
N GLY A 135 -1.46 -12.70 9.12
CA GLY A 135 -0.99 -12.63 7.74
C GLY A 135 -1.17 -11.26 7.13
N ILE A 136 -1.19 -11.23 5.82
CA ILE A 136 -1.44 -10.03 5.03
C ILE A 136 -2.65 -10.24 4.13
N THR A 137 -3.36 -9.16 3.83
CA THR A 137 -4.40 -9.12 2.81
C THR A 137 -4.09 -8.03 1.80
N ILE A 138 -3.98 -8.41 0.53
CA ILE A 138 -3.92 -7.47 -0.59
C ILE A 138 -5.32 -7.43 -1.19
N HIS A 139 -5.89 -6.22 -1.30
CA HIS A 139 -7.27 -6.04 -1.74
C HIS A 139 -7.41 -4.79 -2.61
N TYR A 140 -8.41 -4.75 -3.46
CA TYR A 140 -8.79 -3.54 -4.17
C TYR A 140 -9.34 -2.50 -3.19
N THR A 141 -9.10 -1.23 -3.47
CA THR A 141 -9.57 -0.11 -2.65
C THR A 141 -10.96 0.31 -3.12
N ASN A 142 -11.87 0.53 -2.17
CA ASN A 142 -13.18 1.12 -2.40
C ASN A 142 -13.48 2.23 -1.39
N GLU A 143 -14.71 2.71 -1.33
CA GLU A 143 -15.14 3.79 -0.44
C GLU A 143 -15.12 3.42 1.05
N ARG A 144 -15.02 2.13 1.37
CA ARG A 144 -15.00 1.60 2.74
C ARG A 144 -13.62 1.09 3.09
N TYR A 145 -13.17 1.41 4.30
CA TYR A 145 -11.86 0.94 4.77
C TYR A 145 -11.80 -0.59 4.82
N ASP A 146 -10.81 -1.15 4.13
CA ASP A 146 -10.44 -2.57 4.13
C ASP A 146 -11.56 -3.55 3.72
N GLU A 147 -12.60 -3.05 2.99
CA GLU A 147 -13.74 -3.87 2.54
C GLU A 147 -13.75 -4.13 1.02
N GLY A 148 -12.71 -3.74 0.30
CA GLY A 148 -12.59 -4.02 -1.13
C GLY A 148 -12.33 -5.50 -1.43
N ALA A 149 -12.60 -5.92 -2.68
CA ALA A 149 -12.41 -7.30 -3.09
C ALA A 149 -10.98 -7.80 -2.84
N VAL A 150 -10.87 -8.93 -2.16
CA VAL A 150 -9.58 -9.54 -1.83
C VAL A 150 -8.93 -10.10 -3.08
N VAL A 151 -7.68 -9.70 -3.31
CA VAL A 151 -6.82 -10.21 -4.40
C VAL A 151 -6.02 -11.41 -3.93
N CYS A 152 -5.42 -11.32 -2.73
CA CYS A 152 -4.55 -12.33 -2.17
C CYS A 152 -4.48 -12.21 -0.65
N GLN A 153 -4.42 -13.35 0.03
CA GLN A 153 -4.07 -13.44 1.45
C GLN A 153 -2.92 -14.40 1.61
N VAL A 154 -1.98 -14.07 2.49
CA VAL A 154 -0.86 -14.94 2.86
C VAL A 154 -0.81 -15.02 4.38
N THR A 155 -0.74 -16.24 4.91
CA THR A 155 -0.81 -16.52 6.34
C THR A 155 0.56 -16.75 6.95
N CYS A 156 0.69 -16.49 8.23
CA CYS A 156 1.81 -16.90 9.07
C CYS A 156 1.32 -17.30 10.47
N PRO A 157 2.06 -18.15 11.19
CA PRO A 157 1.72 -18.49 12.56
C PRO A 157 1.94 -17.29 13.50
N VAL A 158 1.12 -17.21 14.54
CA VAL A 158 1.36 -16.40 15.74
C VAL A 158 1.83 -17.36 16.82
N LEU A 159 3.05 -17.17 17.32
CA LEU A 159 3.67 -18.04 18.30
C LEU A 159 3.28 -17.62 19.72
N PRO A 160 3.24 -18.54 20.68
CA PRO A 160 2.86 -18.22 22.08
C PRO A 160 3.72 -17.12 22.72
N GLU A 161 4.98 -17.02 22.31
CA GLU A 161 5.95 -16.03 22.81
C GLU A 161 5.99 -14.74 21.98
N ASP A 162 5.18 -14.62 20.92
CA ASP A 162 5.20 -13.42 20.07
C ASP A 162 4.77 -12.18 20.85
N THR A 163 5.52 -11.12 20.59
CA THR A 163 5.13 -9.73 20.90
C THR A 163 4.57 -9.05 19.64
N PRO A 164 3.88 -7.92 19.77
CA PRO A 164 3.47 -7.14 18.60
C PRO A 164 4.62 -6.85 17.63
N GLU A 165 5.82 -6.56 18.16
CA GLU A 165 7.02 -6.26 17.37
C GLU A 165 7.54 -7.47 16.61
N SER A 166 7.60 -8.66 17.24
CA SER A 166 8.05 -9.89 16.58
C SER A 166 7.08 -10.34 15.49
N LEU A 167 5.78 -10.19 15.74
CA LEU A 167 4.74 -10.44 14.75
C LEU A 167 4.84 -9.44 13.59
N ALA A 168 5.02 -8.13 13.88
CA ALA A 168 5.20 -7.10 12.86
C ALA A 168 6.38 -7.44 11.93
N GLN A 169 7.52 -7.86 12.48
CA GLN A 169 8.69 -8.26 11.68
C GLN A 169 8.38 -9.43 10.74
N ARG A 170 7.59 -10.41 11.20
CA ARG A 170 7.17 -11.55 10.38
C ARG A 170 6.20 -11.11 9.28
N ILE A 171 5.27 -10.23 9.59
CA ILE A 171 4.31 -9.66 8.63
C ILE A 171 5.06 -8.83 7.56
N HIS A 172 6.02 -7.98 7.95
CA HIS A 172 6.81 -7.20 6.97
C HIS A 172 7.58 -8.07 5.98
N LYS A 173 8.08 -9.24 6.39
CA LYS A 173 8.70 -10.19 5.46
C LYS A 173 7.71 -10.68 4.40
N LEU A 174 6.48 -11.00 4.81
CA LEU A 174 5.41 -11.40 3.88
C LEU A 174 5.05 -10.25 2.92
N GLU A 175 4.95 -9.03 3.43
CA GLU A 175 4.68 -7.85 2.60
C GLU A 175 5.76 -7.67 1.53
N TYR A 176 7.03 -7.71 1.91
CA TYR A 176 8.16 -7.52 0.99
C TYR A 176 8.26 -8.62 -0.07
N GLU A 177 7.94 -9.85 0.29
CA GLU A 177 7.98 -10.98 -0.63
C GLU A 177 6.81 -10.97 -1.61
N HIS A 178 5.60 -10.73 -1.11
CA HIS A 178 4.38 -10.98 -1.88
C HIS A 178 3.81 -9.75 -2.57
N TYR A 179 3.90 -8.56 -1.94
CA TYR A 179 3.21 -7.39 -2.48
C TYR A 179 3.70 -6.97 -3.86
N PRO A 180 5.03 -6.84 -4.13
CA PRO A 180 5.49 -6.49 -5.46
C PRO A 180 5.09 -7.51 -6.54
N ALA A 181 5.16 -8.81 -6.23
CA ALA A 181 4.80 -9.86 -7.15
C ALA A 181 3.29 -9.88 -7.49
N VAL A 182 2.44 -9.57 -6.51
CA VAL A 182 0.99 -9.44 -6.74
C VAL A 182 0.71 -8.19 -7.59
N ILE A 183 1.35 -7.05 -7.29
CA ILE A 183 1.22 -5.84 -8.11
C ILE A 183 1.64 -6.13 -9.56
N GLU A 184 2.78 -6.80 -9.77
CA GLU A 184 3.26 -7.16 -11.11
C GLU A 184 2.20 -7.94 -11.89
N ARG A 185 1.62 -8.97 -11.27
CA ARG A 185 0.55 -9.77 -11.88
C ARG A 185 -0.66 -8.91 -12.27
N LEU A 186 -1.04 -7.94 -11.42
CA LEU A 186 -2.18 -7.07 -11.69
C LEU A 186 -1.88 -6.10 -12.84
N VAL A 187 -0.72 -5.43 -12.85
CA VAL A 187 -0.39 -4.42 -13.87
C VAL A 187 -0.03 -5.02 -15.22
N THR A 188 0.41 -6.27 -15.26
CA THR A 188 0.72 -6.99 -16.52
C THR A 188 -0.47 -7.77 -17.08
N SER A 189 -1.56 -7.89 -16.32
CA SER A 189 -2.79 -8.52 -16.78
C SER A 189 -3.40 -7.76 -17.95
N SER A 190 -3.83 -8.50 -18.99
CA SER A 190 -4.40 -7.93 -20.23
C SER A 190 -5.78 -7.28 -20.05
N TYR A 191 -6.31 -7.23 -18.84
CA TYR A 191 -7.66 -6.72 -18.52
C TYR A 191 -7.66 -5.28 -17.96
N LEU A 192 -6.53 -4.57 -17.99
CA LEU A 192 -6.44 -3.15 -17.56
C LEU A 192 -6.48 -2.19 -18.73
#